data_9947e8e93a6982ae3d3dab1fbf235eac
#
_entry.id   9947e8e93a6982ae3d3dab1fbf235eac
#
_cell.length_a   1.000
_cell.length_b   1.000
_cell.length_c   1.000
_cell.angle_alpha   90.00
_cell.angle_beta   90.00
_cell.angle_gamma   90.00
#
_symmetry.space_group_name_H-M   'P 1'
#
loop_
_entity.id
_entity.type
_entity.pdbx_description
1 polymer ?
#
loop_
_entity_poly.entity_id
_entity_poly.type
_entity_poly.pdbx_seq_one_letter_code
_entity_poly.pdbx_strand_id
1 'polypeptide(L)'
;MPRRKDIRRILILGSGPIVIGQACEFDYSGTQACKALRSEGFEVILVNSNPASIMTDPETANRTYVEPLTASVVEQIIEIERPDALLPTMGGQTALNISVELAESGILEKYNIELIGADLNAIKKAEDRNLFKIAMKNIGVDVCPSGIASNLQEAEIVGNEISSFPKIIRPAFTLGGSGGGIAYNQDEFLELCKTGLDASPVSQILIEKSLLGWKEFELEVMRDLSDNVVIICSIENVDPMGVHTGDSITVAVSYTHLTLPTIYSV
;
A
#
# COMPACT_ATOMS: atom_id res chain seq x y z
N MET A 1 -14.15 -14.80 -14.11
CA MET A 1 -13.26 -14.66 -15.29
C MET A 1 -12.59 -16.00 -15.55
N PRO A 2 -12.39 -16.42 -16.79
CA PRO A 2 -11.69 -17.68 -17.05
C PRO A 2 -10.22 -17.56 -16.63
N ARG A 3 -9.67 -18.68 -16.13
CA ARG A 3 -8.25 -18.80 -15.81
C ARG A 3 -7.38 -18.43 -17.01
N ARG A 4 -6.33 -17.65 -16.81
CA ARG A 4 -5.29 -17.39 -17.81
C ARG A 4 -4.52 -18.69 -18.13
N LYS A 5 -4.41 -19.00 -19.40
CA LYS A 5 -3.74 -20.24 -19.88
C LYS A 5 -2.28 -20.02 -20.23
N ASP A 6 -1.88 -18.79 -20.38
CA ASP A 6 -0.54 -18.32 -20.71
C ASP A 6 0.37 -18.19 -19.47
N ILE A 7 -0.20 -18.16 -18.27
CA ILE A 7 0.52 -18.17 -16.98
C ILE A 7 0.39 -19.55 -16.36
N ARG A 8 1.51 -20.11 -15.92
CA ARG A 8 1.59 -21.36 -15.19
C ARG A 8 2.17 -21.18 -13.80
N ARG A 9 3.26 -20.40 -13.68
CA ARG A 9 4.02 -20.20 -12.45
C ARG A 9 3.89 -18.75 -12.01
N ILE A 10 3.55 -18.55 -10.74
CA ILE A 10 3.39 -17.22 -10.14
C ILE A 10 4.32 -17.11 -8.94
N LEU A 11 5.17 -16.08 -8.96
CA LEU A 11 6.00 -15.69 -7.84
C LEU A 11 5.23 -14.71 -6.96
N ILE A 12 5.19 -14.97 -5.66
CA ILE A 12 4.61 -14.09 -4.64
C ILE A 12 5.73 -13.62 -3.71
N LEU A 13 5.79 -12.33 -3.48
CA LEU A 13 6.68 -11.74 -2.49
C LEU A 13 5.91 -11.49 -1.20
N GLY A 14 6.46 -11.94 -0.07
CA GLY A 14 5.93 -11.69 1.25
C GLY A 14 6.32 -10.32 1.79
N SER A 15 5.85 -10.01 2.99
CA SER A 15 6.05 -8.71 3.65
C SER A 15 7.38 -8.61 4.43
N GLY A 16 8.11 -9.71 4.56
CA GLY A 16 9.32 -9.74 5.38
C GLY A 16 9.04 -9.98 6.86
N PRO A 17 9.86 -9.40 7.75
CA PRO A 17 9.66 -9.53 9.18
C PRO A 17 8.34 -8.92 9.62
N ILE A 18 7.71 -9.53 10.64
CA ILE A 18 6.51 -8.96 11.24
C ILE A 18 6.90 -7.68 11.98
N VAL A 19 6.38 -6.55 11.49
CA VAL A 19 6.47 -5.26 12.15
C VAL A 19 5.11 -4.97 12.77
N ILE A 20 5.09 -4.51 14.02
CA ILE A 20 3.84 -4.14 14.71
C ILE A 20 3.09 -3.12 13.85
N GLY A 21 1.81 -3.37 13.58
CA GLY A 21 0.95 -2.51 12.76
C GLY A 21 0.89 -2.84 11.26
N GLN A 22 1.67 -3.81 10.74
CA GLN A 22 1.63 -4.15 9.31
C GLN A 22 1.52 -5.65 9.00
N ALA A 23 1.81 -6.50 9.94
CA ALA A 23 2.29 -7.83 9.62
C ALA A 23 1.25 -8.93 9.52
N CYS A 24 0.27 -8.94 10.39
CA CYS A 24 -0.72 -10.02 10.40
C CYS A 24 -1.59 -9.98 9.14
N GLU A 25 -1.89 -8.80 8.66
CA GLU A 25 -2.71 -8.58 7.47
C GLU A 25 -2.06 -9.18 6.22
N PHE A 26 -0.79 -8.83 5.96
CA PHE A 26 -0.08 -9.30 4.78
C PHE A 26 0.28 -10.79 4.85
N ASP A 27 0.56 -11.33 6.03
CA ASP A 27 0.78 -12.76 6.20
C ASP A 27 -0.48 -13.56 5.87
N TYR A 28 -1.64 -13.09 6.34
CA TYR A 28 -2.92 -13.70 6.03
C TYR A 28 -3.28 -13.56 4.54
N SER A 29 -3.19 -12.36 3.98
CA SER A 29 -3.57 -12.11 2.58
C SER A 29 -2.67 -12.87 1.61
N GLY A 30 -1.37 -12.92 1.86
CA GLY A 30 -0.44 -13.73 1.06
C GLY A 30 -0.71 -15.22 1.15
N THR A 31 -1.04 -15.72 2.35
CA THR A 31 -1.45 -17.12 2.53
C THR A 31 -2.72 -17.43 1.73
N GLN A 32 -3.73 -16.55 1.78
CA GLN A 32 -4.97 -16.74 1.02
C GLN A 32 -4.72 -16.65 -0.50
N ALA A 33 -3.85 -15.76 -0.95
CA ALA A 33 -3.46 -15.68 -2.36
C ALA A 33 -2.79 -16.99 -2.82
N CYS A 34 -1.87 -17.54 -2.05
CA CYS A 34 -1.25 -18.84 -2.36
C CYS A 34 -2.31 -19.94 -2.48
N LYS A 35 -3.24 -20.03 -1.54
CA LYS A 35 -4.32 -21.03 -1.55
C LYS A 35 -5.24 -20.86 -2.76
N ALA A 36 -5.67 -19.64 -3.04
CA ALA A 36 -6.56 -19.33 -4.16
C ALA A 36 -5.91 -19.66 -5.49
N LEU A 37 -4.66 -19.25 -5.72
CA LEU A 37 -3.95 -19.52 -6.97
C LEU A 37 -3.68 -21.01 -7.16
N ARG A 38 -3.32 -21.73 -6.11
CA ARG A 38 -3.15 -23.20 -6.18
C ARG A 38 -4.47 -23.91 -6.49
N SER A 39 -5.58 -23.45 -5.91
CA SER A 39 -6.90 -24.04 -6.19
C SER A 39 -7.32 -23.84 -7.66
N GLU A 40 -6.87 -22.75 -8.27
CA GLU A 40 -7.03 -22.47 -9.71
C GLU A 40 -6.01 -23.24 -10.59
N GLY A 41 -5.10 -24.01 -9.96
CA GLY A 41 -4.13 -24.86 -10.62
C GLY A 41 -2.87 -24.15 -11.11
N PHE A 42 -2.52 -23.00 -10.54
CA PHE A 42 -1.22 -22.36 -10.73
C PHE A 42 -0.16 -23.00 -9.84
N GLU A 43 1.08 -23.03 -10.30
CA GLU A 43 2.24 -23.35 -9.49
C GLU A 43 2.70 -22.07 -8.79
N VAL A 44 2.66 -22.05 -7.45
CA VAL A 44 2.98 -20.88 -6.65
C VAL A 44 4.36 -21.02 -6.03
N ILE A 45 5.20 -20.02 -6.26
CA ILE A 45 6.51 -19.86 -5.65
C ILE A 45 6.39 -18.68 -4.68
N LEU A 46 6.77 -18.87 -3.43
CA LEU A 46 6.72 -17.86 -2.39
C LEU A 46 8.12 -17.52 -1.92
N VAL A 47 8.39 -16.23 -1.74
CA VAL A 47 9.60 -15.73 -1.08
C VAL A 47 9.20 -14.85 0.09
N ASN A 48 9.65 -15.21 1.29
CA ASN A 48 9.47 -14.39 2.49
C ASN A 48 10.63 -14.60 3.44
N SER A 49 11.11 -13.55 4.08
CA SER A 49 12.27 -13.64 4.98
C SER A 49 11.94 -14.11 6.39
N ASN A 50 10.66 -14.19 6.76
CA ASN A 50 10.25 -14.62 8.09
C ASN A 50 9.88 -16.12 8.10
N PRO A 51 10.65 -16.98 8.77
CA PRO A 51 10.34 -18.41 8.85
C PRO A 51 9.15 -18.75 9.75
N ALA A 52 8.72 -17.81 10.59
CA ALA A 52 7.67 -18.02 11.59
C ALA A 52 6.30 -17.44 11.17
N SER A 53 6.11 -17.16 9.87
CA SER A 53 4.84 -16.66 9.34
C SER A 53 3.96 -17.82 8.85
N ILE A 54 2.64 -17.62 8.83
CA ILE A 54 1.68 -18.60 8.27
C ILE A 54 1.97 -18.82 6.78
N MET A 55 2.35 -17.76 6.10
CA MET A 55 2.68 -17.77 4.67
C MET A 55 3.82 -18.74 4.35
N THR A 56 4.83 -18.85 5.22
CA THR A 56 6.01 -19.69 5.01
C THR A 56 5.81 -21.17 5.43
N ASP A 57 4.61 -21.54 5.88
CA ASP A 57 4.28 -22.94 6.10
C ASP A 57 4.50 -23.74 4.81
N PRO A 58 5.21 -24.90 4.87
CA PRO A 58 5.53 -25.70 3.69
C PRO A 58 4.34 -26.13 2.83
N GLU A 59 3.14 -26.19 3.42
CA GLU A 59 1.93 -26.57 2.70
C GLU A 59 1.27 -25.40 1.96
N THR A 60 1.68 -24.15 2.23
CA THR A 60 1.04 -22.95 1.69
C THR A 60 1.31 -22.75 0.20
N ALA A 61 2.56 -22.87 -0.24
CA ALA A 61 2.98 -22.73 -1.64
C ALA A 61 3.49 -24.06 -2.21
N ASN A 62 3.71 -24.13 -3.53
CA ASN A 62 4.38 -25.28 -4.13
C ASN A 62 5.88 -25.27 -3.83
N ARG A 63 6.46 -24.08 -3.71
CA ARG A 63 7.83 -23.84 -3.27
C ARG A 63 7.90 -22.60 -2.41
N THR A 64 8.60 -22.72 -1.29
CA THR A 64 8.78 -21.62 -0.33
C THR A 64 10.27 -21.37 -0.13
N TYR A 65 10.68 -20.13 -0.36
CA TYR A 65 12.02 -19.63 -0.10
C TYR A 65 11.99 -18.75 1.13
N VAL A 66 12.70 -19.16 2.18
CA VAL A 66 12.90 -18.36 3.39
C VAL A 66 14.24 -17.65 3.24
N GLU A 67 14.22 -16.55 2.53
CA GLU A 67 15.42 -15.83 2.10
C GLU A 67 15.23 -14.31 2.28
N PRO A 68 16.30 -13.54 2.36
CA PRO A 68 16.21 -12.08 2.41
C PRO A 68 15.44 -11.51 1.22
N LEU A 69 14.50 -10.61 1.52
CA LEU A 69 13.72 -9.91 0.50
C LEU A 69 14.54 -8.74 -0.08
N THR A 70 15.44 -9.06 -1.01
CA THR A 70 16.22 -8.11 -1.79
C THR A 70 16.12 -8.44 -3.28
N ALA A 71 16.24 -7.43 -4.14
CA ALA A 71 16.14 -7.66 -5.59
C ALA A 71 17.16 -8.68 -6.09
N SER A 72 18.38 -8.69 -5.54
CA SER A 72 19.42 -9.64 -5.94
C SER A 72 19.11 -11.08 -5.58
N VAL A 73 18.53 -11.33 -4.41
CA VAL A 73 18.11 -12.69 -3.99
C VAL A 73 16.90 -13.13 -4.80
N VAL A 74 15.94 -12.23 -5.00
CA VAL A 74 14.75 -12.52 -5.82
C VAL A 74 15.14 -12.80 -7.27
N GLU A 75 16.12 -12.10 -7.85
CA GLU A 75 16.63 -12.40 -9.19
C GLU A 75 17.21 -13.83 -9.27
N GLN A 76 17.97 -14.27 -8.27
CA GLN A 76 18.49 -15.64 -8.24
C GLN A 76 17.36 -16.68 -8.20
N ILE A 77 16.33 -16.43 -7.43
CA ILE A 77 15.15 -17.30 -7.36
C ILE A 77 14.40 -17.29 -8.70
N ILE A 78 14.24 -16.14 -9.34
CA ILE A 78 13.67 -16.00 -10.68
C ILE A 78 14.46 -16.82 -11.70
N GLU A 79 15.79 -16.78 -11.62
CA GLU A 79 16.65 -17.54 -12.53
C GLU A 79 16.46 -19.06 -12.40
N ILE A 80 16.24 -19.55 -11.19
CA ILE A 80 16.02 -20.98 -10.89
C ILE A 80 14.60 -21.40 -11.28
N GLU A 81 13.60 -20.64 -10.84
CA GLU A 81 12.20 -21.04 -10.92
C GLU A 81 11.50 -20.64 -12.22
N ARG A 82 12.00 -19.61 -12.91
CA ARG A 82 11.43 -19.12 -14.17
C ARG A 82 9.92 -18.88 -14.07
N PRO A 83 9.44 -18.05 -13.15
CA PRO A 83 8.02 -17.72 -13.07
C PRO A 83 7.55 -16.94 -14.30
N ASP A 84 6.30 -17.14 -14.70
CA ASP A 84 5.68 -16.37 -15.78
C ASP A 84 5.18 -15.00 -15.31
N ALA A 85 4.83 -14.92 -14.03
CA ALA A 85 4.27 -13.71 -13.43
C ALA A 85 4.76 -13.47 -12.00
N LEU A 86 4.78 -12.20 -11.59
CA LEU A 86 5.06 -11.74 -10.23
C LEU A 86 3.83 -11.02 -9.68
N LEU A 87 3.35 -11.46 -8.51
CA LEU A 87 2.26 -10.83 -7.76
C LEU A 87 2.85 -10.02 -6.58
N PRO A 88 2.95 -8.69 -6.67
CA PRO A 88 3.60 -7.86 -5.67
C PRO A 88 2.68 -7.42 -4.52
N THR A 89 1.36 -7.44 -4.73
CA THR A 89 0.39 -6.73 -3.88
C THR A 89 0.10 -7.42 -2.54
N MET A 90 0.61 -8.64 -2.35
CA MET A 90 0.33 -9.44 -1.14
C MET A 90 1.39 -9.31 -0.04
N GLY A 91 2.44 -8.53 -0.25
CA GLY A 91 3.55 -8.39 0.69
C GLY A 91 3.79 -6.95 1.17
N GLY A 92 2.80 -6.07 1.03
CA GLY A 92 2.87 -4.68 1.45
C GLY A 92 3.99 -3.89 0.78
N GLN A 93 4.46 -2.83 1.44
CA GLN A 93 5.45 -1.92 0.91
C GLN A 93 6.78 -2.61 0.54
N THR A 94 7.19 -3.62 1.29
CA THR A 94 8.42 -4.37 1.01
C THR A 94 8.35 -5.04 -0.37
N ALA A 95 7.26 -5.75 -0.65
CA ALA A 95 7.08 -6.42 -1.93
C ALA A 95 6.92 -5.45 -3.09
N LEU A 96 6.19 -4.34 -2.88
CA LEU A 96 6.02 -3.29 -3.89
C LEU A 96 7.35 -2.65 -4.25
N ASN A 97 8.17 -2.26 -3.27
CA ASN A 97 9.48 -1.65 -3.50
C ASN A 97 10.42 -2.57 -4.28
N ILE A 98 10.49 -3.86 -3.90
CA ILE A 98 11.32 -4.85 -4.61
C ILE A 98 10.81 -5.03 -6.05
N SER A 99 9.51 -5.08 -6.25
CA SER A 99 8.94 -5.23 -7.60
C SER A 99 9.22 -4.04 -8.50
N VAL A 100 9.22 -2.83 -7.95
CA VAL A 100 9.65 -1.62 -8.67
C VAL A 100 11.13 -1.71 -9.03
N GLU A 101 11.99 -2.09 -8.08
CA GLU A 101 13.43 -2.25 -8.32
C GLU A 101 13.73 -3.31 -9.39
N LEU A 102 13.05 -4.47 -9.34
CA LEU A 102 13.18 -5.52 -10.37
C LEU A 102 12.73 -5.06 -11.75
N ALA A 103 11.66 -4.26 -11.82
CA ALA A 103 11.16 -3.72 -13.08
C ALA A 103 12.11 -2.65 -13.65
N GLU A 104 12.56 -1.71 -12.83
CA GLU A 104 13.45 -0.61 -13.25
C GLU A 104 14.85 -1.07 -13.63
N SER A 105 15.35 -2.12 -12.99
CA SER A 105 16.63 -2.75 -13.35
C SER A 105 16.56 -3.63 -14.60
N GLY A 106 15.36 -3.80 -15.20
CA GLY A 106 15.16 -4.62 -16.39
C GLY A 106 15.14 -6.12 -16.13
N ILE A 107 15.16 -6.57 -14.87
CA ILE A 107 15.17 -8.00 -14.52
C ILE A 107 13.86 -8.68 -14.96
N LEU A 108 12.71 -8.04 -14.76
CA LEU A 108 11.43 -8.61 -15.18
C LEU A 108 11.36 -8.77 -16.70
N GLU A 109 11.88 -7.81 -17.46
CA GLU A 109 11.95 -7.88 -18.94
C GLU A 109 12.94 -8.96 -19.38
N LYS A 110 14.12 -9.05 -18.77
CA LYS A 110 15.15 -10.07 -19.05
C LYS A 110 14.61 -11.48 -18.95
N TYR A 111 13.74 -11.75 -17.99
CA TYR A 111 13.16 -13.07 -17.75
C TYR A 111 11.73 -13.23 -18.28
N ASN A 112 11.19 -12.21 -18.95
CA ASN A 112 9.83 -12.16 -19.50
C ASN A 112 8.75 -12.43 -18.44
N ILE A 113 8.83 -11.73 -17.31
CA ILE A 113 7.91 -11.85 -16.17
C ILE A 113 6.90 -10.72 -16.21
N GLU A 114 5.62 -11.07 -16.18
CA GLU A 114 4.53 -10.10 -16.11
C GLU A 114 4.24 -9.70 -14.65
N LEU A 115 4.12 -8.39 -14.38
CA LEU A 115 3.52 -7.93 -13.12
C LEU A 115 2.00 -8.09 -13.18
N ILE A 116 1.45 -8.88 -12.26
CA ILE A 116 0.00 -9.10 -12.15
C ILE A 116 -0.55 -8.49 -10.86
N GLY A 117 -1.84 -8.16 -10.85
CA GLY A 117 -2.49 -7.47 -9.73
C GLY A 117 -2.35 -5.94 -9.81
N ALA A 118 -1.13 -5.45 -10.00
CA ALA A 118 -0.86 -4.03 -10.28
C ALA A 118 0.35 -3.90 -11.20
N ASP A 119 0.26 -3.03 -12.20
CA ASP A 119 1.40 -2.70 -13.06
C ASP A 119 2.32 -1.66 -12.41
N LEU A 120 3.52 -1.47 -12.97
CA LEU A 120 4.51 -0.53 -12.45
C LEU A 120 3.98 0.91 -12.36
N ASN A 121 3.18 1.35 -13.33
CA ASN A 121 2.64 2.71 -13.35
C ASN A 121 1.55 2.89 -12.28
N ALA A 122 0.73 1.87 -12.07
CA ALA A 122 -0.27 1.85 -11.01
C ALA A 122 0.40 1.90 -9.63
N ILE A 123 1.44 1.08 -9.41
CA ILE A 123 2.22 1.08 -8.17
C ILE A 123 2.81 2.46 -7.91
N LYS A 124 3.56 3.02 -8.87
CA LYS A 124 4.16 4.36 -8.73
C LYS A 124 3.13 5.45 -8.46
N LYS A 125 1.99 5.40 -9.15
CA LYS A 125 0.92 6.38 -8.95
C LYS A 125 0.26 6.27 -7.59
N ALA A 126 0.09 5.06 -7.07
CA ALA A 126 -0.50 4.81 -5.75
C ALA A 126 0.46 5.21 -4.61
N GLU A 127 1.75 4.92 -4.77
CA GLU A 127 2.77 5.16 -3.73
C GLU A 127 3.23 6.62 -3.67
N ASP A 128 3.32 7.30 -4.82
CA ASP A 128 3.72 8.71 -4.86
C ASP A 128 2.53 9.62 -4.58
N ARG A 129 2.56 10.30 -3.44
CA ARG A 129 1.47 11.19 -2.99
C ARG A 129 1.17 12.33 -3.98
N ASN A 130 2.17 12.85 -4.68
CA ASN A 130 1.97 13.90 -5.67
C ASN A 130 1.32 13.34 -6.93
N LEU A 131 1.79 12.19 -7.42
CA LEU A 131 1.18 11.52 -8.58
C LEU A 131 -0.26 11.11 -8.26
N PHE A 132 -0.52 10.59 -7.05
CA PHE A 132 -1.86 10.28 -6.60
C PHE A 132 -2.77 11.51 -6.55
N LYS A 133 -2.29 12.62 -5.94
CA LYS A 133 -3.04 13.88 -5.86
C LYS A 133 -3.38 14.44 -7.24
N ILE A 134 -2.42 14.38 -8.17
CA ILE A 134 -2.65 14.81 -9.57
C ILE A 134 -3.70 13.90 -10.24
N ALA A 135 -3.58 12.58 -10.04
CA ALA A 135 -4.52 11.61 -10.60
C ALA A 135 -5.95 11.87 -10.10
N MET A 136 -6.13 12.08 -8.79
CA MET A 136 -7.44 12.38 -8.21
C MET A 136 -8.03 13.68 -8.73
N LYS A 137 -7.23 14.76 -8.81
CA LYS A 137 -7.66 16.02 -9.41
C LYS A 137 -8.12 15.86 -10.85
N ASN A 138 -7.41 15.07 -11.65
CA ASN A 138 -7.73 14.87 -13.06
C ASN A 138 -9.09 14.16 -13.28
N ILE A 139 -9.53 13.37 -12.32
CA ILE A 139 -10.84 12.71 -12.35
C ILE A 139 -11.91 13.44 -11.54
N GLY A 140 -11.60 14.65 -11.02
CA GLY A 140 -12.55 15.49 -10.28
C GLY A 140 -12.84 15.01 -8.85
N VAL A 141 -11.97 14.19 -8.27
CA VAL A 141 -12.08 13.75 -6.88
C VAL A 141 -11.25 14.65 -5.99
N ASP A 142 -11.87 15.16 -4.93
CA ASP A 142 -11.21 15.98 -3.93
C ASP A 142 -10.22 15.15 -3.10
N VAL A 143 -9.08 15.77 -2.78
CA VAL A 143 -8.09 15.22 -1.87
C VAL A 143 -7.93 16.13 -0.67
N CYS A 144 -7.49 15.56 0.45
CA CYS A 144 -7.21 16.33 1.65
C CYS A 144 -6.20 17.45 1.33
N PRO A 145 -6.53 18.72 1.67
CA PRO A 145 -5.59 19.83 1.52
C PRO A 145 -4.28 19.52 2.23
N SER A 146 -3.19 19.55 1.50
CA SER A 146 -1.87 19.17 2.01
C SER A 146 -0.77 19.86 1.24
N GLY A 147 0.39 20.03 1.87
CA GLY A 147 1.59 20.54 1.24
C GLY A 147 2.85 20.04 1.94
N ILE A 148 3.96 20.07 1.21
CA ILE A 148 5.27 19.66 1.69
C ILE A 148 6.06 20.91 2.04
N ALA A 149 6.84 20.85 3.13
CA ALA A 149 7.74 21.92 3.55
C ALA A 149 9.11 21.33 3.95
N SER A 150 10.18 22.00 3.55
CA SER A 150 11.57 21.63 3.84
C SER A 150 12.23 22.61 4.84
N ASN A 151 11.50 23.62 5.27
CA ASN A 151 11.91 24.58 6.27
C ASN A 151 10.68 25.24 6.91
N LEU A 152 10.89 25.99 8.02
CA LEU A 152 9.79 26.61 8.75
C LEU A 152 9.07 27.70 7.94
N GLN A 153 9.75 28.41 7.06
CA GLN A 153 9.11 29.46 6.23
C GLN A 153 8.13 28.82 5.23
N GLU A 154 8.53 27.75 4.57
CA GLU A 154 7.64 26.97 3.71
C GLU A 154 6.48 26.36 4.50
N ALA A 155 6.76 25.85 5.73
CA ALA A 155 5.73 25.30 6.59
C ALA A 155 4.66 26.35 6.97
N GLU A 156 5.05 27.60 7.23
CA GLU A 156 4.10 28.68 7.47
C GLU A 156 3.25 29.00 6.24
N ILE A 157 3.85 29.03 5.06
CA ILE A 157 3.10 29.26 3.79
C ILE A 157 2.06 28.17 3.59
N VAL A 158 2.48 26.90 3.65
CA VAL A 158 1.58 25.73 3.53
C VAL A 158 0.53 25.75 4.64
N GLY A 159 0.94 26.06 5.87
CA GLY A 159 0.05 26.16 7.01
C GLY A 159 -1.06 27.21 6.81
N ASN A 160 -0.74 28.33 6.18
CA ASN A 160 -1.71 29.40 5.88
C ASN A 160 -2.65 29.02 4.72
N GLU A 161 -2.18 28.27 3.73
CA GLU A 161 -3.03 27.73 2.65
C GLU A 161 -4.06 26.73 3.21
N ILE A 162 -3.68 25.95 4.23
CA ILE A 162 -4.57 25.05 4.97
C ILE A 162 -5.23 25.87 6.10
N SER A 163 -6.30 26.58 5.76
CA SER A 163 -6.90 27.64 6.57
C SER A 163 -7.50 27.22 7.91
N SER A 164 -7.62 25.90 8.20
CA SER A 164 -8.30 25.42 9.41
C SER A 164 -7.41 24.54 10.28
N PHE A 165 -7.56 24.63 11.59
CA PHE A 165 -7.08 23.65 12.56
C PHE A 165 -8.17 22.60 12.86
N PRO A 166 -7.79 21.41 13.32
CA PRO A 166 -6.42 20.93 13.54
C PRO A 166 -5.70 20.58 12.24
N LYS A 167 -4.35 20.58 12.31
CA LYS A 167 -3.45 20.20 11.20
C LYS A 167 -2.59 19.02 11.63
N ILE A 168 -2.31 18.11 10.70
CA ILE A 168 -1.43 16.97 10.93
C ILE A 168 -0.06 17.28 10.33
N ILE A 169 0.99 17.02 11.09
CA ILE A 169 2.38 17.14 10.65
C ILE A 169 2.98 15.75 10.63
N ARG A 170 3.56 15.35 9.49
CA ARG A 170 4.20 14.04 9.30
C ARG A 170 5.59 14.23 8.73
N PRO A 171 6.65 13.91 9.50
CA PRO A 171 8.01 13.89 8.96
C PRO A 171 8.17 12.85 7.86
N ALA A 172 8.96 13.19 6.85
CA ALA A 172 9.29 12.25 5.79
C ALA A 172 10.31 11.22 6.29
N PHE A 173 10.16 9.97 5.85
CA PHE A 173 11.05 8.85 6.14
C PHE A 173 11.25 8.53 7.62
N THR A 174 10.27 8.82 8.48
CA THR A 174 10.28 8.39 9.89
C THR A 174 9.36 7.19 10.08
N LEU A 175 9.72 6.32 11.03
CA LEU A 175 8.92 5.16 11.42
C LEU A 175 8.14 5.44 12.70
N GLY A 176 6.92 4.88 12.80
CA GLY A 176 6.16 4.88 14.03
C GLY A 176 5.65 6.24 14.49
N GLY A 177 5.48 7.21 13.58
CA GLY A 177 4.95 8.55 13.91
C GLY A 177 5.92 9.46 14.67
N SER A 178 7.21 9.09 14.72
CA SER A 178 8.24 9.83 15.42
C SER A 178 8.39 11.26 14.87
N GLY A 179 8.29 12.28 15.71
CA GLY A 179 8.38 13.69 15.33
C GLY A 179 7.14 14.26 14.64
N GLY A 180 6.09 13.45 14.43
CA GLY A 180 4.81 13.89 13.91
C GLY A 180 3.79 14.15 14.99
N GLY A 181 2.66 14.79 14.63
CA GLY A 181 1.59 15.07 15.57
C GLY A 181 0.44 15.87 14.97
N ILE A 182 -0.52 16.19 15.81
CA ILE A 182 -1.69 17.00 15.48
C ILE A 182 -1.57 18.33 16.20
N ALA A 183 -1.56 19.41 15.46
CA ALA A 183 -1.57 20.78 15.98
C ALA A 183 -2.99 21.33 16.02
N TYR A 184 -3.41 21.86 17.15
CA TYR A 184 -4.73 22.45 17.34
C TYR A 184 -4.71 23.99 17.27
N ASN A 185 -3.51 24.58 17.32
CA ASN A 185 -3.30 26.02 17.23
C ASN A 185 -1.96 26.33 16.57
N GLN A 186 -1.67 27.62 16.34
CA GLN A 186 -0.48 28.07 15.64
C GLN A 186 0.82 27.79 16.40
N ASP A 187 0.81 27.88 17.72
CA ASP A 187 2.02 27.64 18.51
C ASP A 187 2.43 26.18 18.47
N GLU A 188 1.47 25.26 18.67
CA GLU A 188 1.68 23.82 18.50
C GLU A 188 2.12 23.47 17.08
N PHE A 189 1.56 24.14 16.07
CA PHE A 189 1.91 23.93 14.68
C PHE A 189 3.39 24.22 14.41
N LEU A 190 3.88 25.37 14.88
CA LEU A 190 5.28 25.76 14.67
C LEU A 190 6.24 24.84 15.43
N GLU A 191 5.89 24.44 16.65
CA GLU A 191 6.69 23.51 17.46
C GLU A 191 6.78 22.13 16.79
N LEU A 192 5.65 21.58 16.33
CA LEU A 192 5.60 20.30 15.63
C LEU A 192 6.31 20.36 14.28
N CYS A 193 6.19 21.45 13.53
CA CYS A 193 6.94 21.61 12.28
C CYS A 193 8.44 21.59 12.51
N LYS A 194 8.93 22.30 13.54
CA LYS A 194 10.35 22.30 13.91
C LYS A 194 10.81 20.89 14.30
N THR A 195 10.09 20.25 15.21
CA THR A 195 10.41 18.89 15.67
C THR A 195 10.38 17.88 14.51
N GLY A 196 9.41 18.02 13.62
CA GLY A 196 9.27 17.15 12.45
C GLY A 196 10.40 17.32 11.42
N LEU A 197 10.82 18.56 11.16
CA LEU A 197 11.95 18.86 10.27
C LEU A 197 13.27 18.31 10.84
N ASP A 198 13.47 18.41 12.14
CA ASP A 198 14.65 17.90 12.84
C ASP A 198 14.66 16.34 12.86
N ALA A 199 13.48 15.71 12.96
CA ALA A 199 13.34 14.26 12.98
C ALA A 199 13.47 13.62 11.60
N SER A 200 13.19 14.36 10.53
CA SER A 200 13.26 13.85 9.16
C SER A 200 14.70 13.78 8.65
N PRO A 201 15.19 12.62 8.18
CA PRO A 201 16.55 12.49 7.62
C PRO A 201 16.80 13.39 6.41
N VAL A 202 15.75 13.84 5.75
CA VAL A 202 15.81 14.73 4.57
C VAL A 202 15.27 16.13 4.86
N SER A 203 15.08 16.46 6.16
CA SER A 203 14.51 17.74 6.61
C SER A 203 13.24 18.12 5.86
N GLN A 204 12.29 17.20 5.76
CA GLN A 204 11.05 17.41 5.04
C GLN A 204 9.85 16.93 5.87
N ILE A 205 8.80 17.72 5.87
CA ILE A 205 7.52 17.41 6.53
C ILE A 205 6.36 17.54 5.53
N LEU A 206 5.35 16.70 5.71
CA LEU A 206 4.05 16.84 5.09
C LEU A 206 3.11 17.49 6.11
N ILE A 207 2.41 18.52 5.70
CA ILE A 207 1.37 19.20 6.47
C ILE A 207 0.04 18.94 5.80
N GLU A 208 -0.93 18.44 6.57
CA GLU A 208 -2.26 18.07 6.08
C GLU A 208 -3.35 18.65 6.97
N LYS A 209 -4.50 18.97 6.38
CA LYS A 209 -5.71 19.23 7.15
C LYS A 209 -6.10 17.99 7.92
N SER A 210 -6.38 18.12 9.20
CA SER A 210 -6.89 17.00 10.00
C SER A 210 -8.34 16.68 9.64
N LEU A 211 -8.60 15.39 9.48
CA LEU A 211 -9.94 14.84 9.29
C LEU A 211 -10.48 14.15 10.55
N LEU A 212 -9.98 14.53 11.73
CA LEU A 212 -10.49 14.03 13.00
C LEU A 212 -12.01 14.18 13.08
N GLY A 213 -12.68 13.08 13.48
CA GLY A 213 -14.13 13.03 13.58
C GLY A 213 -14.84 12.66 12.26
N TRP A 214 -14.10 12.53 11.17
CA TRP A 214 -14.65 11.97 9.93
C TRP A 214 -14.75 10.45 10.05
N LYS A 215 -15.72 9.89 9.32
CA LYS A 215 -15.81 8.45 9.10
C LYS A 215 -14.87 8.04 7.99
N GLU A 216 -14.27 6.86 8.15
CA GLU A 216 -13.39 6.26 7.16
C GLU A 216 -14.06 5.06 6.52
N PHE A 217 -14.12 5.07 5.20
CA PHE A 217 -14.66 3.98 4.39
C PHE A 217 -13.63 3.57 3.35
N GLU A 218 -13.52 2.30 3.14
CA GLU A 218 -12.67 1.71 2.13
C GLU A 218 -13.51 0.88 1.15
N LEU A 219 -13.03 0.74 -0.07
CA LEU A 219 -13.63 -0.10 -1.09
C LEU A 219 -12.60 -1.12 -1.57
N GLU A 220 -12.95 -2.39 -1.51
CA GLU A 220 -12.17 -3.42 -2.19
C GLU A 220 -12.63 -3.51 -3.63
N VAL A 221 -11.74 -3.17 -4.56
CA VAL A 221 -12.07 -3.02 -5.98
C VAL A 221 -11.19 -3.93 -6.82
N MET A 222 -11.81 -4.69 -7.71
CA MET A 222 -11.11 -5.47 -8.74
C MET A 222 -11.40 -4.91 -10.13
N ARG A 223 -10.37 -4.84 -10.97
CA ARG A 223 -10.47 -4.45 -12.37
C ARG A 223 -9.76 -5.46 -13.25
N ASP A 224 -10.39 -5.89 -14.34
CA ASP A 224 -9.78 -6.81 -15.29
C ASP A 224 -9.15 -6.08 -16.49
N LEU A 225 -8.45 -6.84 -17.34
CA LEU A 225 -7.81 -6.30 -18.56
C LEU A 225 -8.81 -5.81 -19.62
N SER A 226 -10.09 -6.16 -19.48
CA SER A 226 -11.18 -5.70 -20.35
C SER A 226 -11.89 -4.47 -19.79
N ASP A 227 -11.33 -3.87 -18.73
CA ASP A 227 -11.86 -2.70 -18.05
C ASP A 227 -13.18 -2.94 -17.30
N ASN A 228 -13.51 -4.19 -16.98
CA ASN A 228 -14.60 -4.48 -16.08
C ASN A 228 -14.19 -4.20 -14.64
N VAL A 229 -14.99 -3.42 -13.93
CA VAL A 229 -14.75 -3.05 -12.54
C VAL A 229 -15.80 -3.71 -11.65
N VAL A 230 -15.35 -4.34 -10.58
CA VAL A 230 -16.21 -4.96 -9.56
C VAL A 230 -15.81 -4.45 -8.18
N ILE A 231 -16.79 -3.92 -7.45
CA ILE A 231 -16.63 -3.62 -6.03
C ILE A 231 -16.96 -4.89 -5.25
N ILE A 232 -15.95 -5.47 -4.60
CA ILE A 232 -16.09 -6.71 -3.83
C ILE A 232 -16.85 -6.45 -2.54
N CYS A 233 -16.41 -5.44 -1.80
CA CYS A 233 -17.07 -4.99 -0.58
C CYS A 233 -16.74 -3.53 -0.28
N SER A 234 -17.55 -2.95 0.59
CA SER A 234 -17.27 -1.70 1.29
C SER A 234 -16.96 -2.02 2.74
N ILE A 235 -16.01 -1.32 3.30
CA ILE A 235 -15.48 -1.52 4.65
C ILE A 235 -15.61 -0.20 5.40
N GLU A 236 -16.18 -0.22 6.60
CA GLU A 236 -16.16 0.91 7.53
C GLU A 236 -15.12 0.64 8.62
N ASN A 237 -14.20 1.59 8.82
CA ASN A 237 -13.32 1.64 9.97
C ASN A 237 -14.07 2.30 11.11
N VAL A 238 -14.32 1.55 12.20
CA VAL A 238 -15.14 2.01 13.34
C VAL A 238 -14.37 2.96 14.23
N ASP A 239 -13.04 2.80 14.29
CA ASP A 239 -12.17 3.65 15.06
C ASP A 239 -12.02 5.05 14.43
N PRO A 240 -11.62 6.05 15.23
CA PRO A 240 -11.46 7.41 14.71
C PRO A 240 -10.47 7.50 13.57
N MET A 241 -10.77 8.35 12.59
CA MET A 241 -9.89 8.66 11.46
C MET A 241 -8.46 8.96 11.94
N GLY A 242 -7.49 8.25 11.37
CA GLY A 242 -6.07 8.35 11.73
C GLY A 242 -5.53 7.18 12.55
N VAL A 243 -6.39 6.27 13.01
CA VAL A 243 -5.95 4.94 13.46
C VAL A 243 -5.62 4.11 12.22
N HIS A 244 -4.47 3.41 12.24
CA HIS A 244 -4.08 2.57 11.12
C HIS A 244 -5.10 1.46 10.89
N THR A 245 -5.47 1.19 9.65
CA THR A 245 -6.50 0.21 9.27
C THR A 245 -6.25 -1.17 9.88
N GLY A 246 -5.00 -1.64 9.91
CA GLY A 246 -4.62 -2.91 10.52
C GLY A 246 -4.77 -2.97 12.05
N ASP A 247 -4.93 -1.83 12.70
CA ASP A 247 -5.11 -1.69 14.15
C ASP A 247 -6.55 -1.30 14.52
N SER A 248 -7.41 -1.06 13.53
CA SER A 248 -8.80 -0.63 13.66
C SER A 248 -9.77 -1.81 13.61
N ILE A 249 -10.92 -1.64 14.23
CA ILE A 249 -12.07 -2.54 14.01
C ILE A 249 -12.67 -2.22 12.66
N THR A 250 -12.48 -3.13 11.71
CA THR A 250 -12.99 -3.03 10.34
C THR A 250 -14.23 -3.89 10.18
N VAL A 251 -15.29 -3.31 9.64
CA VAL A 251 -16.55 -4.02 9.39
C VAL A 251 -16.88 -3.95 7.91
N ALA A 252 -17.00 -5.11 7.27
CA ALA A 252 -17.53 -5.16 5.91
C ALA A 252 -18.98 -4.73 5.94
N VAL A 253 -19.27 -3.60 5.32
CA VAL A 253 -20.63 -3.05 5.24
C VAL A 253 -21.36 -3.78 4.13
N SER A 254 -22.12 -4.82 4.49
CA SER A 254 -23.02 -5.46 3.54
C SER A 254 -24.26 -4.60 3.35
N TYR A 255 -24.85 -4.67 2.21
CA TYR A 255 -26.11 -4.17 1.65
C TYR A 255 -27.02 -3.20 2.44
N THR A 256 -26.88 -3.06 3.76
CA THR A 256 -27.82 -2.29 4.58
C THR A 256 -27.54 -0.78 4.64
N HIS A 257 -26.31 -0.35 4.37
CA HIS A 257 -25.94 1.08 4.41
C HIS A 257 -25.60 1.67 3.05
N LEU A 258 -25.27 0.85 2.09
CA LEU A 258 -25.01 1.21 0.71
C LEU A 258 -26.18 0.82 -0.19
N THR A 259 -27.34 1.23 0.15
CA THR A 259 -28.42 1.45 -0.82
C THR A 259 -28.17 2.79 -1.51
N LEU A 260 -27.27 3.07 -1.97
CA LEU A 260 -26.54 3.09 -3.15
C LEU A 260 -27.02 4.03 -4.22
N PRO A 261 -26.74 5.30 -4.04
CA PRO A 261 -26.59 6.16 -5.21
C PRO A 261 -25.43 5.68 -6.10
N THR A 262 -24.50 4.91 -5.57
CA THR A 262 -23.30 4.44 -6.26
C THR A 262 -23.53 3.37 -7.31
N ILE A 263 -24.60 2.60 -7.23
CA ILE A 263 -24.91 1.59 -8.25
C ILE A 263 -25.50 2.20 -9.54
N TYR A 264 -25.98 3.44 -9.48
CA TYR A 264 -26.63 4.09 -10.62
C TYR A 264 -25.74 5.10 -11.35
N SER A 265 -24.47 5.20 -11.01
CA SER A 265 -23.54 6.16 -11.61
C SER A 265 -22.43 5.50 -12.43
N VAL A 266 -22.63 4.28 -12.90
CA VAL A 266 -21.71 3.60 -13.80
C VAL A 266 -22.36 3.38 -15.14
#